data_5dbe58590106a793687ebc1ce5cc564b
#
_entry.id   5dbe58590106a793687ebc1ce5cc564b
#
_cell.length_a   1.000
_cell.length_b   1.000
_cell.length_c   1.000
_cell.angle_alpha   90.00
_cell.angle_beta   90.00
_cell.angle_gamma   90.00
#
_symmetry.space_group_name_H-M   'P 1'
#
loop_
_entity.id
_entity.type
_entity.pdbx_description
1 polymer ?
#
loop_
_entity_poly.entity_id
_entity_poly.type
_entity_poly.pdbx_seq_one_letter_code
_entity_poly.pdbx_strand_id
1 'polypeptide(L)'
;MKTFTENLHSAKRTEWLRRIMEIRDADHQAGDLVNLSFGDLPVSRIQPEHIVSLACLVESLIRKNVNVSIFLNEECGKYFSSTLKLSEYWKGGQDYAPAEQETVLNLWHIKADRTEEHARRTTEYLKNRFFKNKDLSAVTLSLLEAYYNINDHSKFEGNAFSMLSFDEETEVLNVAVCDFGIGIATSVKNYDSSIEDDKGALKKAVEANFTVQSTEHNAGMGLYNIKSVCTDKDTLWIISNGAALGITSINERAIDLGFDFRGCLLTYSVSLSHFEDEETLEDFNW
;
A
#
# COMPACT_ATOMS: atom_id res chain seq x y z
N MET A 1 9.58 8.84 30.83
CA MET A 1 9.55 9.46 29.50
C MET A 1 10.98 9.52 28.97
N LYS A 2 11.30 8.77 27.96
CA LYS A 2 12.57 8.82 27.24
C LYS A 2 12.33 9.44 25.87
N THR A 3 13.38 10.01 25.28
CA THR A 3 13.32 10.54 23.91
C THR A 3 14.26 9.73 23.03
N PHE A 4 13.74 9.25 21.91
CA PHE A 4 14.46 8.51 20.89
C PHE A 4 14.49 9.35 19.61
N THR A 5 15.62 9.37 18.91
CA THR A 5 15.70 10.03 17.60
C THR A 5 16.04 8.97 16.55
N GLU A 6 15.13 8.79 15.62
CA GLU A 6 15.16 7.75 14.61
C GLU A 6 15.26 8.36 13.21
N ASN A 7 16.21 7.88 12.43
CA ASN A 7 16.52 8.47 11.13
C ASN A 7 15.88 7.66 10.00
N LEU A 8 15.16 8.36 9.11
CA LEU A 8 14.50 7.84 7.91
C LEU A 8 15.07 8.57 6.67
N HIS A 9 16.37 8.44 6.44
CA HIS A 9 17.10 9.22 5.42
C HIS A 9 17.18 8.53 4.05
N SER A 10 16.85 7.25 3.97
CA SER A 10 17.00 6.50 2.73
C SER A 10 15.68 6.38 1.99
N ALA A 11 15.69 6.72 0.69
CA ALA A 11 14.59 6.44 -0.23
C ALA A 11 14.65 5.03 -0.83
N LYS A 12 15.65 4.21 -0.50
CA LYS A 12 15.71 2.84 -0.98
C LYS A 12 14.70 1.99 -0.21
N ARG A 13 13.77 1.38 -0.93
CA ARG A 13 12.66 0.58 -0.36
C ARG A 13 13.10 -0.35 0.78
N THR A 14 14.09 -1.21 0.56
CA THR A 14 14.53 -2.19 1.56
C THR A 14 15.17 -1.57 2.79
N GLU A 15 15.94 -0.48 2.64
CA GLU A 15 16.55 0.25 3.75
C GLU A 15 15.47 0.98 4.57
N TRP A 16 14.54 1.64 3.88
CA TRP A 16 13.40 2.31 4.50
C TRP A 16 12.55 1.33 5.32
N LEU A 17 12.11 0.23 4.71
CA LEU A 17 11.24 -0.74 5.37
C LEU A 17 11.94 -1.45 6.54
N ARG A 18 13.23 -1.76 6.40
CA ARG A 18 14.02 -2.29 7.51
C ARG A 18 14.00 -1.30 8.67
N ARG A 19 14.24 -0.02 8.41
CA ARG A 19 14.26 1.00 9.45
C ARG A 19 12.89 1.19 10.10
N ILE A 20 11.82 1.17 9.33
CA ILE A 20 10.44 1.17 9.84
C ILE A 20 10.22 0.02 10.83
N MET A 21 10.67 -1.20 10.50
CA MET A 21 10.51 -2.36 11.39
C MET A 21 11.38 -2.26 12.62
N GLU A 22 12.63 -1.80 12.53
CA GLU A 22 13.51 -1.57 13.66
C GLU A 22 12.89 -0.60 14.68
N ILE A 23 12.29 0.50 14.20
CA ILE A 23 11.63 1.50 15.06
C ILE A 23 10.37 0.90 15.69
N ARG A 24 9.55 0.19 14.90
CA ARG A 24 8.32 -0.47 15.39
C ARG A 24 8.59 -1.47 16.51
N ASP A 25 9.65 -2.28 16.34
CA ASP A 25 9.98 -3.40 17.23
C ASP A 25 10.87 -2.99 18.41
N ALA A 26 11.34 -1.73 18.42
CA ALA A 26 12.08 -1.19 19.56
C ALA A 26 11.20 -1.14 20.82
N ASP A 27 11.84 -1.28 21.98
CA ASP A 27 11.18 -1.32 23.30
C ASP A 27 10.79 0.11 23.77
N HIS A 28 9.84 0.72 23.05
CA HIS A 28 9.25 1.99 23.46
C HIS A 28 8.14 1.76 24.48
N GLN A 29 8.16 2.57 25.54
CA GLN A 29 7.17 2.51 26.62
C GLN A 29 6.13 3.62 26.49
N ALA A 30 4.95 3.40 27.05
CA ALA A 30 3.90 4.42 27.12
C ALA A 30 4.44 5.73 27.72
N GLY A 31 4.18 6.86 27.04
CA GLY A 31 4.65 8.18 27.40
C GLY A 31 6.04 8.54 26.87
N ASP A 32 6.76 7.63 26.22
CA ASP A 32 8.01 7.98 25.53
C ASP A 32 7.76 8.87 24.32
N LEU A 33 8.80 9.55 23.84
CA LEU A 33 8.78 10.40 22.64
C LEU A 33 9.70 9.80 21.56
N VAL A 34 9.17 9.53 20.39
CA VAL A 34 9.93 9.11 19.21
C VAL A 34 9.96 10.24 18.20
N ASN A 35 11.15 10.74 17.92
CA ASN A 35 11.42 11.74 16.90
C ASN A 35 11.85 11.06 15.61
N LEU A 36 11.01 11.13 14.57
CA LEU A 36 11.31 10.60 13.24
C LEU A 36 11.93 11.71 12.39
N SER A 37 13.18 11.54 11.96
CA SER A 37 13.92 12.53 11.17
C SER A 37 14.12 12.04 9.73
N PHE A 38 13.70 12.86 8.76
CA PHE A 38 13.86 12.59 7.32
C PHE A 38 15.18 13.18 6.76
N GLY A 39 15.88 14.03 7.54
CA GLY A 39 17.10 14.68 7.08
C GLY A 39 16.90 15.44 5.78
N ASP A 40 17.80 15.23 4.83
CA ASP A 40 17.80 15.88 3.51
C ASP A 40 17.11 15.01 2.42
N LEU A 41 16.24 14.08 2.80
CA LEU A 41 15.50 13.26 1.83
C LEU A 41 14.64 14.16 0.93
N PRO A 42 14.86 14.18 -0.41
CA PRO A 42 14.08 15.03 -1.30
C PRO A 42 12.67 14.44 -1.53
N VAL A 43 11.67 15.32 -1.63
CA VAL A 43 10.27 14.93 -1.88
C VAL A 43 10.12 14.09 -3.14
N SER A 44 10.87 14.39 -4.20
CA SER A 44 10.84 13.63 -5.46
C SER A 44 11.19 12.15 -5.33
N ARG A 45 11.79 11.74 -4.20
CA ARG A 45 12.10 10.34 -3.89
C ARG A 45 11.10 9.67 -2.96
N ILE A 46 10.14 10.41 -2.45
CA ILE A 46 9.09 9.89 -1.58
C ILE A 46 7.99 9.30 -2.48
N GLN A 47 7.80 7.99 -2.36
CA GLN A 47 6.77 7.24 -3.09
C GLN A 47 5.62 6.86 -2.14
N PRO A 48 4.43 6.47 -2.66
CA PRO A 48 3.31 6.06 -1.82
C PRO A 48 3.67 5.02 -0.75
N GLU A 49 4.54 4.07 -1.06
CA GLU A 49 5.00 3.04 -0.13
C GLU A 49 5.70 3.58 1.13
N HIS A 50 6.44 4.69 0.99
CA HIS A 50 7.08 5.36 2.11
C HIS A 50 6.03 5.95 3.05
N ILE A 51 4.98 6.55 2.49
CA ILE A 51 3.94 7.23 3.26
C ILE A 51 3.03 6.21 3.97
N VAL A 52 2.57 5.15 3.29
CA VAL A 52 1.70 4.15 3.93
C VAL A 52 2.42 3.37 5.03
N SER A 53 3.69 3.02 4.83
CA SER A 53 4.48 2.33 5.86
C SER A 53 4.81 3.24 7.05
N LEU A 54 5.07 4.53 6.80
CA LEU A 54 5.19 5.55 7.85
C LEU A 54 3.89 5.70 8.64
N ALA A 55 2.75 5.75 7.96
CA ALA A 55 1.45 5.85 8.60
C ALA A 55 1.16 4.64 9.51
N CYS A 56 1.45 3.42 9.04
CA CYS A 56 1.37 2.22 9.86
C CYS A 56 2.28 2.28 11.09
N LEU A 57 3.51 2.81 10.95
CA LEU A 57 4.43 2.99 12.07
C LEU A 57 3.87 3.98 13.09
N VAL A 58 3.46 5.17 12.64
CA VAL A 58 2.92 6.22 13.52
C VAL A 58 1.69 5.71 14.26
N GLU A 59 0.76 5.05 13.58
CA GLU A 59 -0.42 4.45 14.19
C GLU A 59 -0.04 3.38 15.23
N SER A 60 0.93 2.53 14.91
CA SER A 60 1.43 1.50 15.84
C SER A 60 2.03 2.10 17.11
N LEU A 61 2.79 3.20 17.00
CA LEU A 61 3.38 3.89 18.14
C LEU A 61 2.31 4.59 18.99
N ILE A 62 1.36 5.27 18.35
CA ILE A 62 0.24 5.94 19.03
C ILE A 62 -0.59 4.93 19.83
N ARG A 63 -0.87 3.75 19.28
CA ARG A 63 -1.60 2.66 19.98
C ARG A 63 -0.85 2.13 21.21
N LYS A 64 0.47 2.22 21.21
CA LYS A 64 1.32 1.94 22.39
C LYS A 64 1.37 3.11 23.38
N ASN A 65 0.61 4.20 23.16
CA ASN A 65 0.68 5.46 23.89
C ASN A 65 2.07 6.12 23.84
N VAL A 66 2.80 5.94 22.74
CA VAL A 66 4.08 6.60 22.45
C VAL A 66 3.81 7.89 21.70
N ASN A 67 4.42 8.99 22.13
CA ASN A 67 4.32 10.26 21.43
C ASN A 67 5.23 10.25 20.20
N VAL A 68 4.77 10.83 19.10
CA VAL A 68 5.52 10.89 17.85
C VAL A 68 5.69 12.33 17.38
N SER A 69 6.90 12.70 17.01
CA SER A 69 7.20 13.94 16.30
C SER A 69 7.94 13.63 14.99
N ILE A 70 7.60 14.35 13.93
CA ILE A 70 8.24 14.17 12.63
C ILE A 70 9.02 15.43 12.28
N PHE A 71 10.34 15.28 12.08
CA PHE A 71 11.25 16.35 11.69
C PHE A 71 11.55 16.25 10.20
N LEU A 72 11.13 17.28 9.48
CA LEU A 72 11.16 17.37 8.03
C LEU A 72 12.01 18.58 7.61
N ASN A 73 12.72 18.48 6.49
CA ASN A 73 13.23 19.65 5.81
C ASN A 73 12.07 20.50 5.26
N GLU A 74 12.35 21.71 4.77
CA GLU A 74 11.32 22.65 4.32
C GLU A 74 10.44 22.08 3.20
N GLU A 75 11.05 21.42 2.21
CA GLU A 75 10.36 20.82 1.07
C GLU A 75 9.40 19.69 1.52
N CYS A 76 9.91 18.75 2.30
CA CYS A 76 9.09 17.68 2.89
C CYS A 76 8.03 18.24 3.83
N GLY A 77 8.34 19.26 4.61
CA GLY A 77 7.39 19.91 5.52
C GLY A 77 6.19 20.47 4.76
N LYS A 78 6.43 21.16 3.64
CA LYS A 78 5.38 21.67 2.77
C LYS A 78 4.55 20.53 2.14
N TYR A 79 5.19 19.48 1.63
CA TYR A 79 4.51 18.32 1.05
C TYR A 79 3.61 17.62 2.08
N PHE A 80 4.15 17.33 3.27
CA PHE A 80 3.41 16.64 4.33
C PHE A 80 2.26 17.48 4.91
N SER A 81 2.43 18.81 5.02
CA SER A 81 1.40 19.69 5.60
C SER A 81 0.33 20.11 4.60
N SER A 82 0.70 20.44 3.36
CA SER A 82 -0.19 21.02 2.37
C SER A 82 -0.79 20.00 1.42
N THR A 83 0.04 19.07 0.90
CA THR A 83 -0.42 18.05 -0.05
C THR A 83 -1.02 16.85 0.67
N LEU A 84 -0.28 16.23 1.58
CA LEU A 84 -0.75 15.06 2.29
C LEU A 84 -1.69 15.39 3.45
N LYS A 85 -1.60 16.60 4.01
CA LYS A 85 -2.31 17.00 5.24
C LYS A 85 -2.14 15.98 6.38
N LEU A 86 -0.95 15.39 6.46
CA LEU A 86 -0.67 14.24 7.31
C LEU A 86 -0.97 14.52 8.79
N SER A 87 -0.67 15.74 9.27
CA SER A 87 -0.93 16.11 10.66
C SER A 87 -2.42 16.19 11.01
N GLU A 88 -3.28 16.49 10.04
CA GLU A 88 -4.73 16.58 10.24
C GLU A 88 -5.34 15.21 10.42
N TYR A 89 -4.74 14.19 9.80
CA TYR A 89 -5.19 12.81 9.86
C TYR A 89 -5.33 12.31 11.31
N TRP A 90 -4.34 12.58 12.17
CA TRP A 90 -4.39 12.21 13.59
C TRP A 90 -5.01 13.25 14.50
N LYS A 91 -5.25 14.49 14.04
CA LYS A 91 -5.94 15.54 14.79
C LYS A 91 -7.46 15.50 14.61
N GLY A 92 -7.90 15.17 13.42
CA GLY A 92 -9.32 15.22 13.03
C GLY A 92 -10.14 13.99 13.40
N GLY A 93 -9.49 12.94 13.93
CA GLY A 93 -10.13 11.66 14.19
C GLY A 93 -10.14 10.72 12.97
N GLN A 94 -10.62 9.51 13.19
CA GLN A 94 -10.54 8.41 12.20
C GLN A 94 -11.45 8.59 10.97
N ASP A 95 -12.33 9.58 10.96
CA ASP A 95 -13.30 9.82 9.87
C ASP A 95 -12.83 10.84 8.85
N TYR A 96 -11.56 11.24 8.90
CA TYR A 96 -11.01 12.16 7.92
C TYR A 96 -11.01 11.51 6.53
N ALA A 97 -11.88 11.99 5.65
CA ALA A 97 -11.87 11.59 4.26
C ALA A 97 -10.65 12.21 3.55
N PRO A 98 -9.85 11.43 2.82
CA PRO A 98 -8.72 11.98 2.09
C PRO A 98 -9.20 13.05 1.10
N ALA A 99 -8.58 14.22 1.13
CA ALA A 99 -8.80 15.22 0.12
C ALA A 99 -8.18 14.75 -1.20
N GLU A 100 -8.96 14.78 -2.26
CA GLU A 100 -8.45 14.54 -3.60
C GLU A 100 -7.52 15.71 -3.97
N GLN A 101 -6.26 15.40 -4.19
CA GLN A 101 -5.27 16.33 -4.73
C GLN A 101 -5.05 15.97 -6.18
N GLU A 102 -4.72 16.91 -7.03
CA GLU A 102 -4.65 16.72 -8.49
C GLU A 102 -4.17 15.33 -8.92
N THR A 103 -2.92 14.99 -8.60
CA THR A 103 -2.29 13.71 -8.94
C THR A 103 -2.08 12.78 -7.74
N VAL A 104 -2.47 13.20 -6.54
CA VAL A 104 -2.32 12.45 -5.30
C VAL A 104 -3.67 12.16 -4.70
N LEU A 105 -4.03 10.89 -4.65
CA LEU A 105 -5.15 10.44 -3.83
C LEU A 105 -4.61 10.11 -2.45
N ASN A 106 -4.93 10.97 -1.54
CA ASN A 106 -4.33 11.08 -0.23
C ASN A 106 -4.36 9.77 0.58
N LEU A 107 -3.59 9.77 1.65
CA LEU A 107 -3.56 8.68 2.61
C LEU A 107 -4.97 8.34 3.09
N TRP A 108 -5.35 7.08 2.98
CA TRP A 108 -6.63 6.55 3.44
C TRP A 108 -6.40 5.42 4.45
N HIS A 109 -7.04 5.55 5.61
CA HIS A 109 -7.11 4.48 6.60
C HIS A 109 -8.17 3.49 6.14
N ILE A 110 -7.76 2.25 5.86
CA ILE A 110 -8.63 1.23 5.27
C ILE A 110 -9.67 0.81 6.30
N LYS A 111 -10.94 0.94 5.89
CA LYS A 111 -12.11 0.51 6.67
C LYS A 111 -12.88 -0.52 5.87
N ALA A 112 -13.14 -1.68 6.45
CA ALA A 112 -13.77 -2.81 5.78
C ALA A 112 -15.14 -2.46 5.16
N ASP A 113 -15.92 -1.62 5.84
CA ASP A 113 -17.25 -1.18 5.41
C ASP A 113 -17.26 -0.11 4.31
N ARG A 114 -16.09 0.39 3.89
CA ARG A 114 -15.94 1.45 2.87
C ARG A 114 -15.01 1.11 1.73
N THR A 115 -14.50 -0.12 1.66
CA THR A 115 -13.52 -0.52 0.63
C THR A 115 -14.07 -0.38 -0.78
N GLU A 116 -15.31 -0.83 -1.01
CA GLU A 116 -15.97 -0.74 -2.32
C GLU A 116 -16.21 0.70 -2.74
N GLU A 117 -16.73 1.52 -1.81
CA GLU A 117 -16.96 2.93 -2.07
C GLU A 117 -15.64 3.65 -2.41
N HIS A 118 -14.58 3.39 -1.64
CA HIS A 118 -13.30 4.03 -1.85
C HIS A 118 -12.66 3.63 -3.19
N ALA A 119 -12.65 2.34 -3.52
CA ALA A 119 -12.12 1.85 -4.79
C ALA A 119 -12.87 2.48 -5.99
N ARG A 120 -14.21 2.49 -5.95
CA ARG A 120 -15.04 3.09 -6.98
C ARG A 120 -14.79 4.59 -7.13
N ARG A 121 -14.80 5.35 -6.02
CA ARG A 121 -14.54 6.80 -6.03
C ARG A 121 -13.16 7.14 -6.58
N THR A 122 -12.15 6.34 -6.22
CA THR A 122 -10.79 6.49 -6.73
C THR A 122 -10.75 6.36 -8.25
N THR A 123 -11.39 5.32 -8.78
CA THR A 123 -11.41 5.07 -10.22
C THR A 123 -12.23 6.11 -10.97
N GLU A 124 -13.39 6.50 -10.44
CA GLU A 124 -14.21 7.59 -10.98
C GLU A 124 -13.45 8.93 -11.03
N TYR A 125 -12.67 9.23 -9.99
CA TYR A 125 -11.83 10.43 -9.98
C TYR A 125 -10.78 10.39 -11.10
N LEU A 126 -10.02 9.28 -11.23
CA LEU A 126 -9.03 9.11 -12.29
C LEU A 126 -9.67 9.22 -13.68
N LYS A 127 -10.82 8.55 -13.88
CA LYS A 127 -11.57 8.60 -15.11
C LYS A 127 -12.02 10.02 -15.46
N ASN A 128 -12.69 10.70 -14.55
CA ASN A 128 -13.21 12.05 -14.78
C ASN A 128 -12.12 13.11 -15.00
N ARG A 129 -10.97 12.93 -14.36
CA ARG A 129 -9.88 13.90 -14.41
C ARG A 129 -8.95 13.69 -15.59
N PHE A 130 -8.59 12.43 -15.91
CA PHE A 130 -7.52 12.11 -16.83
C PHE A 130 -7.95 11.24 -18.02
N PHE A 131 -8.91 10.33 -17.83
CA PHE A 131 -9.23 9.26 -18.79
C PHE A 131 -10.74 9.11 -19.02
N LYS A 132 -11.38 10.15 -19.54
CA LYS A 132 -12.86 10.24 -19.65
C LYS A 132 -13.53 9.07 -20.35
N ASN A 133 -12.84 8.43 -21.29
CA ASN A 133 -13.39 7.36 -22.11
C ASN A 133 -12.73 6.00 -21.89
N LYS A 134 -11.88 5.86 -20.82
CA LYS A 134 -11.20 4.59 -20.56
C LYS A 134 -12.00 3.70 -19.63
N ASP A 135 -12.00 2.39 -19.91
CA ASP A 135 -12.50 1.40 -18.96
C ASP A 135 -11.43 1.12 -17.90
N LEU A 136 -11.64 1.63 -16.69
CA LEU A 136 -10.78 1.42 -15.53
C LEU A 136 -11.32 0.37 -14.56
N SER A 137 -12.24 -0.51 -15.00
CA SER A 137 -12.82 -1.55 -14.15
C SER A 137 -11.76 -2.48 -13.55
N ALA A 138 -10.73 -2.84 -14.31
CA ALA A 138 -9.63 -3.65 -13.85
C ALA A 138 -8.81 -2.95 -12.73
N VAL A 139 -8.67 -1.62 -12.77
CA VAL A 139 -8.06 -0.84 -11.69
C VAL A 139 -8.93 -0.91 -10.43
N THR A 140 -10.26 -0.75 -10.58
CA THR A 140 -11.20 -0.89 -9.46
C THR A 140 -11.08 -2.26 -8.80
N LEU A 141 -11.08 -3.33 -9.59
CA LEU A 141 -10.94 -4.70 -9.09
C LEU A 141 -9.60 -4.91 -8.38
N SER A 142 -8.51 -4.39 -8.93
CA SER A 142 -7.17 -4.49 -8.30
C SER A 142 -7.12 -3.79 -6.95
N LEU A 143 -7.76 -2.63 -6.82
CA LEU A 143 -7.87 -1.91 -5.53
C LEU A 143 -8.71 -2.70 -4.52
N LEU A 144 -9.87 -3.21 -4.94
CA LEU A 144 -10.72 -4.03 -4.10
C LEU A 144 -9.99 -5.25 -3.56
N GLU A 145 -9.28 -5.97 -4.43
CA GLU A 145 -8.50 -7.14 -4.04
C GLU A 145 -7.38 -6.79 -3.04
N ALA A 146 -6.68 -5.67 -3.26
CA ALA A 146 -5.68 -5.19 -2.33
C ALA A 146 -6.28 -4.91 -0.95
N TYR A 147 -7.46 -4.31 -0.88
CA TYR A 147 -8.13 -3.96 0.36
C TYR A 147 -8.74 -5.18 1.06
N TYR A 148 -9.35 -6.10 0.31
CA TYR A 148 -9.89 -7.34 0.88
C TYR A 148 -8.78 -8.23 1.45
N ASN A 149 -7.65 -8.36 0.78
CA ASN A 149 -6.50 -9.10 1.32
C ASN A 149 -6.07 -8.60 2.70
N ILE A 150 -6.12 -7.29 2.93
CA ILE A 150 -5.83 -6.71 4.25
C ILE A 150 -6.91 -7.08 5.26
N ASN A 151 -8.18 -6.90 4.91
CA ASN A 151 -9.29 -7.16 5.82
C ASN A 151 -9.36 -8.64 6.23
N ASP A 152 -9.12 -9.54 5.28
CA ASP A 152 -9.25 -10.99 5.50
C ASP A 152 -8.03 -11.59 6.22
N HIS A 153 -6.85 -11.06 6.00
CA HIS A 153 -5.59 -11.68 6.42
C HIS A 153 -4.83 -10.92 7.50
N SER A 154 -5.09 -9.64 7.71
CA SER A 154 -4.29 -8.87 8.67
C SER A 154 -4.53 -9.28 10.11
N LYS A 155 -5.73 -9.78 10.46
CA LYS A 155 -6.18 -10.00 11.85
C LYS A 155 -5.84 -8.83 12.80
N PHE A 156 -5.51 -7.70 12.23
CA PHE A 156 -5.00 -6.52 12.92
C PHE A 156 -5.98 -5.38 12.73
N GLU A 157 -6.90 -5.26 13.67
CA GLU A 157 -7.97 -4.27 13.64
C GLU A 157 -7.39 -2.86 13.40
N GLY A 158 -7.55 -2.37 12.16
CA GLY A 158 -7.44 -0.96 11.86
C GLY A 158 -6.04 -0.36 11.84
N ASN A 159 -4.98 -1.10 11.47
CA ASN A 159 -3.67 -0.50 11.14
C ASN A 159 -3.27 -0.81 9.70
N ALA A 160 -4.06 -0.30 8.77
CA ALA A 160 -3.80 -0.46 7.34
C ALA A 160 -4.10 0.84 6.60
N PHE A 161 -3.22 1.17 5.66
CA PHE A 161 -3.29 2.44 4.91
C PHE A 161 -3.07 2.21 3.42
N SER A 162 -3.75 3.03 2.63
CA SER A 162 -3.61 3.10 1.18
C SER A 162 -3.26 4.51 0.75
N MET A 163 -2.46 4.63 -0.29
CA MET A 163 -2.16 5.88 -0.97
C MET A 163 -1.92 5.62 -2.45
N LEU A 164 -2.37 6.55 -3.28
CA LEU A 164 -2.17 6.50 -4.72
C LEU A 164 -1.53 7.81 -5.20
N SER A 165 -0.68 7.71 -6.22
CA SER A 165 -0.21 8.86 -6.97
C SER A 165 -0.26 8.57 -8.47
N PHE A 166 -0.61 9.57 -9.24
CA PHE A 166 -0.66 9.50 -10.70
C PHE A 166 0.38 10.43 -11.30
N ASP A 167 1.20 9.91 -12.19
CA ASP A 167 2.16 10.68 -12.96
C ASP A 167 1.53 10.98 -14.33
N GLU A 168 1.18 12.26 -14.57
CA GLU A 168 0.54 12.69 -15.81
C GLU A 168 1.45 12.61 -17.02
N GLU A 169 2.78 12.74 -16.84
CA GLU A 169 3.73 12.70 -17.96
C GLU A 169 3.91 11.29 -18.49
N THR A 170 3.98 10.32 -17.60
CA THR A 170 4.15 8.89 -17.95
C THR A 170 2.85 8.11 -18.00
N GLU A 171 1.74 8.73 -17.59
CA GLU A 171 0.42 8.11 -17.43
C GLU A 171 0.43 6.87 -16.53
N VAL A 172 1.30 6.89 -15.50
CA VAL A 172 1.46 5.77 -14.57
C VAL A 172 0.75 6.04 -13.25
N LEU A 173 -0.14 5.13 -12.87
CA LEU A 173 -0.74 5.07 -11.56
C LEU A 173 0.14 4.23 -10.63
N ASN A 174 0.59 4.82 -9.54
CA ASN A 174 1.31 4.14 -8.47
C ASN A 174 0.38 3.94 -7.28
N VAL A 175 0.26 2.72 -6.82
CA VAL A 175 -0.57 2.33 -5.68
C VAL A 175 0.31 1.70 -4.62
N ALA A 176 0.06 2.06 -3.36
CA ALA A 176 0.64 1.38 -2.21
C ALA A 176 -0.43 1.10 -1.17
N VAL A 177 -0.42 -0.12 -0.65
CA VAL A 177 -1.30 -0.59 0.42
C VAL A 177 -0.44 -1.31 1.44
N CYS A 178 -0.52 -0.91 2.70
CA CYS A 178 0.31 -1.45 3.78
C CYS A 178 -0.52 -1.77 5.01
N ASP A 179 -0.21 -2.89 5.65
CA ASP A 179 -0.67 -3.25 6.99
C ASP A 179 0.48 -3.79 7.86
N PHE A 180 0.27 -3.78 9.17
CA PHE A 180 1.15 -4.41 10.15
C PHE A 180 0.47 -5.61 10.85
N GLY A 181 -0.16 -6.47 10.04
CA GLY A 181 -0.79 -7.71 10.51
C GLY A 181 0.17 -8.90 10.55
N ILE A 182 -0.38 -10.11 10.37
CA ILE A 182 0.41 -11.35 10.41
C ILE A 182 1.25 -11.57 9.14
N GLY A 183 0.89 -10.90 8.05
CA GLY A 183 1.54 -11.03 6.74
C GLY A 183 1.00 -12.19 5.90
N ILE A 184 1.07 -12.00 4.58
CA ILE A 184 0.60 -12.98 3.58
C ILE A 184 1.39 -14.30 3.69
N ALA A 185 2.72 -14.23 3.82
CA ALA A 185 3.53 -15.43 3.88
C ALA A 185 3.18 -16.29 5.10
N THR A 186 2.96 -15.67 6.26
CA THR A 186 2.51 -16.39 7.46
C THR A 186 1.11 -16.96 7.27
N SER A 187 0.18 -16.22 6.66
CA SER A 187 -1.18 -16.68 6.40
C SER A 187 -1.19 -17.91 5.50
N VAL A 188 -0.42 -17.90 4.42
CA VAL A 188 -0.30 -19.02 3.47
C VAL A 188 0.32 -20.25 4.13
N LYS A 189 1.41 -20.10 4.89
CA LYS A 189 2.06 -21.23 5.60
C LYS A 189 1.16 -21.85 6.68
N ASN A 190 0.31 -21.04 7.32
CA ASN A 190 -0.69 -21.54 8.27
C ASN A 190 -1.79 -22.36 7.58
N TYR A 191 -2.11 -22.04 6.33
CA TYR A 191 -3.08 -22.79 5.52
C TYR A 191 -2.47 -24.04 4.91
N ASP A 192 -1.27 -23.93 4.36
CA ASP A 192 -0.55 -25.04 3.71
C ASP A 192 0.82 -25.24 4.37
N SER A 193 0.88 -26.16 5.31
CA SER A 193 2.11 -26.50 6.06
C SER A 193 3.20 -27.18 5.23
N SER A 194 2.93 -27.54 3.96
CA SER A 194 3.96 -28.04 3.04
C SER A 194 4.87 -26.94 2.51
N ILE A 195 4.49 -25.69 2.67
CA ILE A 195 5.25 -24.50 2.26
C ILE A 195 6.18 -24.08 3.41
N GLU A 196 7.47 -24.27 3.23
CA GLU A 196 8.47 -24.09 4.29
C GLU A 196 8.95 -22.64 4.43
N ASP A 197 9.11 -21.91 3.31
CA ASP A 197 9.71 -20.58 3.30
C ASP A 197 8.75 -19.47 2.82
N ASP A 198 9.09 -18.23 3.16
CA ASP A 198 8.27 -17.05 2.83
C ASP A 198 8.24 -16.78 1.32
N LYS A 199 9.29 -17.10 0.58
CA LYS A 199 9.33 -16.93 -0.88
C LYS A 199 8.36 -17.88 -1.57
N GLY A 200 8.33 -19.13 -1.16
CA GLY A 200 7.36 -20.12 -1.63
C GLY A 200 5.95 -19.71 -1.31
N ALA A 201 5.72 -19.18 -0.09
CA ALA A 201 4.41 -18.69 0.32
C ALA A 201 3.93 -17.50 -0.53
N LEU A 202 4.79 -16.51 -0.82
CA LEU A 202 4.42 -15.38 -1.67
C LEU A 202 4.14 -15.81 -3.12
N LYS A 203 4.93 -16.74 -3.68
CA LYS A 203 4.64 -17.29 -5.01
C LYS A 203 3.30 -18.02 -5.04
N LYS A 204 3.01 -18.81 -4.00
CA LYS A 204 1.73 -19.51 -3.89
C LYS A 204 0.54 -18.55 -3.80
N ALA A 205 0.69 -17.45 -3.08
CA ALA A 205 -0.36 -16.44 -2.91
C ALA A 205 -0.84 -15.78 -4.21
N VAL A 206 0.01 -15.76 -5.26
CA VAL A 206 -0.32 -15.17 -6.57
C VAL A 206 -0.68 -16.19 -7.64
N GLU A 207 -0.81 -17.47 -7.28
CA GLU A 207 -1.32 -18.49 -8.21
C GLU A 207 -2.81 -18.34 -8.44
N ALA A 208 -3.25 -18.62 -9.66
CA ALA A 208 -4.67 -18.64 -9.99
C ALA A 208 -5.42 -19.67 -9.13
N ASN A 209 -6.59 -19.29 -8.66
CA ASN A 209 -7.48 -20.11 -7.83
C ASN A 209 -6.91 -20.44 -6.43
N PHE A 210 -5.87 -19.74 -5.97
CA PHE A 210 -5.40 -19.89 -4.60
C PHE A 210 -6.02 -18.83 -3.69
N THR A 211 -6.64 -19.27 -2.60
CA THR A 211 -7.11 -18.41 -1.52
C THR A 211 -7.00 -19.16 -0.19
N VAL A 212 -6.62 -18.45 0.86
CA VAL A 212 -6.52 -19.01 2.23
C VAL A 212 -7.89 -19.07 2.89
N GLN A 213 -8.80 -18.18 2.52
CA GLN A 213 -10.20 -18.19 2.98
C GLN A 213 -11.10 -17.78 1.82
N SER A 214 -12.00 -18.67 1.42
CA SER A 214 -13.08 -18.31 0.50
C SER A 214 -14.18 -17.62 1.29
N THR A 215 -14.19 -16.30 1.31
CA THR A 215 -15.40 -15.53 1.62
C THR A 215 -16.26 -15.42 0.37
N GLU A 216 -17.56 -15.09 0.52
CA GLU A 216 -18.48 -14.95 -0.62
C GLU A 216 -18.00 -13.94 -1.68
N HIS A 217 -17.02 -13.09 -1.33
CA HIS A 217 -16.46 -12.05 -2.19
C HIS A 217 -15.15 -12.44 -2.88
N ASN A 218 -14.46 -13.50 -2.42
CA ASN A 218 -13.14 -13.91 -2.95
C ASN A 218 -13.23 -15.30 -3.59
N ALA A 219 -13.58 -15.35 -4.87
CA ALA A 219 -13.65 -16.59 -5.67
C ALA A 219 -12.25 -17.18 -6.00
N GLY A 220 -11.25 -16.99 -5.15
CA GLY A 220 -9.90 -17.56 -5.34
C GLY A 220 -9.02 -16.83 -6.37
N MET A 221 -9.34 -15.58 -6.70
CA MET A 221 -8.57 -14.82 -7.72
C MET A 221 -7.86 -13.57 -7.18
N GLY A 222 -7.86 -13.34 -5.88
CA GLY A 222 -7.35 -12.16 -5.19
C GLY A 222 -6.09 -11.52 -5.79
N LEU A 223 -4.93 -11.86 -5.28
CA LEU A 223 -3.65 -11.30 -5.79
C LEU A 223 -3.35 -11.65 -7.25
N TYR A 224 -3.94 -12.74 -7.76
CA TYR A 224 -3.84 -13.08 -9.18
C TYR A 224 -4.49 -12.02 -10.08
N ASN A 225 -5.62 -11.43 -9.67
CA ASN A 225 -6.26 -10.36 -10.44
C ASN A 225 -5.36 -9.14 -10.57
N ILE A 226 -4.67 -8.74 -9.48
CA ILE A 226 -3.70 -7.64 -9.52
C ILE A 226 -2.53 -7.97 -10.45
N LYS A 227 -2.04 -9.21 -10.40
CA LYS A 227 -0.98 -9.70 -11.29
C LYS A 227 -1.41 -9.67 -12.77
N SER A 228 -2.66 -10.04 -13.06
CA SER A 228 -3.17 -10.19 -14.43
C SER A 228 -3.36 -8.87 -15.18
N VAL A 229 -3.50 -7.74 -14.46
CA VAL A 229 -3.60 -6.41 -15.10
C VAL A 229 -2.23 -5.80 -15.41
N CYS A 230 -1.14 -6.38 -14.94
CA CYS A 230 0.20 -5.87 -15.20
C CYS A 230 0.65 -6.22 -16.62
N THR A 231 1.05 -5.21 -17.38
CA THR A 231 1.67 -5.35 -18.71
C THR A 231 3.20 -5.38 -18.61
N ASP A 232 3.88 -5.34 -19.74
CA ASP A 232 5.36 -5.33 -19.82
C ASP A 232 6.02 -4.09 -19.19
N LYS A 233 5.27 -3.01 -19.00
CA LYS A 233 5.72 -1.78 -18.34
C LYS A 233 5.34 -1.70 -16.87
N ASP A 234 4.48 -2.57 -16.42
CA ASP A 234 3.91 -2.55 -15.09
C ASP A 234 4.71 -3.40 -14.12
N THR A 235 4.64 -3.05 -12.85
CA THR A 235 5.30 -3.80 -11.79
C THR A 235 4.39 -3.98 -10.60
N LEU A 236 4.41 -5.18 -10.02
CA LEU A 236 3.78 -5.50 -8.74
C LEU A 236 4.85 -5.99 -7.77
N TRP A 237 4.86 -5.44 -6.57
CA TRP A 237 5.68 -5.93 -5.46
C TRP A 237 4.79 -6.31 -4.29
N ILE A 238 5.06 -7.48 -3.75
CA ILE A 238 4.45 -7.98 -2.51
C ILE A 238 5.59 -8.20 -1.53
N ILE A 239 5.56 -7.50 -0.40
CA ILE A 239 6.57 -7.59 0.66
C ILE A 239 5.84 -8.05 1.91
N SER A 240 6.26 -9.19 2.45
CA SER A 240 5.64 -9.74 3.65
C SER A 240 6.59 -10.70 4.35
N ASN A 241 6.66 -10.59 5.66
CA ASN A 241 7.55 -11.37 6.51
C ASN A 241 9.01 -11.29 6.01
N GLY A 242 9.74 -12.39 5.85
CA GLY A 242 11.13 -12.39 5.43
C GLY A 242 11.38 -12.24 3.93
N ALA A 243 10.35 -12.05 3.09
CA ALA A 243 10.49 -12.11 1.63
C ALA A 243 9.82 -10.94 0.89
N ALA A 244 10.29 -10.70 -0.32
CA ALA A 244 9.63 -9.86 -1.30
C ALA A 244 9.49 -10.61 -2.63
N LEU A 245 8.34 -10.45 -3.29
CA LEU A 245 8.03 -10.97 -4.61
C LEU A 245 7.81 -9.81 -5.56
N GLY A 246 8.68 -9.69 -6.57
CA GLY A 246 8.53 -8.74 -7.67
C GLY A 246 7.99 -9.44 -8.90
N ILE A 247 6.99 -8.84 -9.54
CA ILE A 247 6.28 -9.39 -10.70
C ILE A 247 6.22 -8.32 -11.79
N THR A 248 6.53 -8.74 -13.00
CA THR A 248 6.25 -8.03 -14.26
C THR A 248 5.54 -9.01 -15.18
N SER A 249 5.05 -8.59 -16.34
CA SER A 249 4.40 -9.51 -17.30
C SER A 249 5.30 -10.67 -17.75
N ILE A 250 6.62 -10.47 -17.75
CA ILE A 250 7.60 -11.43 -18.29
C ILE A 250 8.46 -12.11 -17.23
N ASN A 251 8.43 -11.65 -15.99
CA ASN A 251 9.30 -12.15 -14.93
C ASN A 251 8.66 -12.11 -13.55
N GLU A 252 8.96 -13.14 -12.77
CA GLU A 252 8.57 -13.25 -11.38
C GLU A 252 9.79 -13.64 -10.55
N ARG A 253 10.16 -12.80 -9.59
CA ARG A 253 11.36 -12.98 -8.77
C ARG A 253 11.04 -12.80 -7.29
N ALA A 254 11.23 -13.86 -6.51
CA ALA A 254 11.22 -13.81 -5.06
C ALA A 254 12.64 -13.63 -4.49
N ILE A 255 12.78 -12.77 -3.50
CA ILE A 255 14.04 -12.48 -2.81
C ILE A 255 13.86 -12.50 -1.30
N ASP A 256 14.93 -12.83 -0.57
CA ASP A 256 14.97 -12.68 0.89
C ASP A 256 15.25 -11.22 1.24
N LEU A 257 14.53 -10.67 2.21
CA LEU A 257 14.70 -9.28 2.66
C LEU A 257 15.89 -9.12 3.61
N GLY A 258 16.24 -10.18 4.36
CA GLY A 258 17.23 -10.13 5.44
C GLY A 258 16.73 -9.41 6.70
N PHE A 259 15.43 -9.20 6.81
CA PHE A 259 14.69 -8.73 8.00
C PHE A 259 13.23 -9.19 7.89
N ASP A 260 12.51 -9.20 9.01
CA ASP A 260 11.10 -9.58 9.05
C ASP A 260 10.21 -8.34 8.93
N PHE A 261 9.48 -8.22 7.80
CA PHE A 261 8.44 -7.22 7.61
C PHE A 261 7.10 -7.79 8.09
N ARG A 262 6.82 -7.65 9.38
CA ARG A 262 5.56 -8.14 9.96
C ARG A 262 4.38 -7.36 9.45
N GLY A 263 3.63 -7.97 8.57
CA GLY A 263 2.53 -7.39 7.84
C GLY A 263 2.64 -7.63 6.35
N CYS A 264 1.99 -6.79 5.58
CA CYS A 264 2.06 -6.78 4.14
C CYS A 264 2.24 -5.36 3.60
N LEU A 265 3.12 -5.19 2.64
CA LEU A 265 3.17 -4.04 1.76
C LEU A 265 3.00 -4.53 0.32
N LEU A 266 1.90 -4.10 -0.29
CA LEU A 266 1.60 -4.32 -1.69
C LEU A 266 1.77 -3.00 -2.42
N THR A 267 2.61 -2.98 -3.47
CA THR A 267 2.75 -1.82 -4.35
C THR A 267 2.64 -2.26 -5.79
N TYR A 268 1.92 -1.50 -6.60
CA TYR A 268 1.93 -1.72 -8.04
C TYR A 268 1.92 -0.40 -8.79
N SER A 269 2.57 -0.43 -9.96
CA SER A 269 2.61 0.67 -10.91
C SER A 269 1.99 0.17 -12.20
N VAL A 270 0.95 0.86 -12.66
CA VAL A 270 0.18 0.49 -13.87
C VAL A 270 0.10 1.68 -14.80
N SER A 271 0.50 1.48 -16.06
CA SER A 271 0.26 2.46 -17.12
C SER A 271 -1.20 2.43 -17.52
N LEU A 272 -1.89 3.56 -17.39
CA LEU A 272 -3.32 3.65 -17.76
C LEU A 272 -3.54 3.90 -19.25
N SER A 273 -2.49 4.23 -20.01
CA SER A 273 -2.59 4.48 -21.45
C SER A 273 -2.99 3.29 -22.30
N HIS A 274 -2.74 2.06 -21.80
CA HIS A 274 -3.03 0.83 -22.53
C HIS A 274 -4.46 0.28 -22.30
N PHE A 275 -5.22 0.88 -21.37
CA PHE A 275 -6.61 0.47 -21.18
C PHE A 275 -7.47 0.85 -22.36
N GLU A 276 -8.38 -0.05 -22.72
CA GLU A 276 -9.29 0.14 -23.83
C GLU A 276 -10.27 1.28 -23.56
N ASP A 277 -10.81 1.86 -24.64
CA ASP A 277 -11.88 2.83 -24.52
C ASP A 277 -13.18 2.11 -24.15
N GLU A 278 -14.06 2.78 -23.41
CA GLU A 278 -15.37 2.23 -23.10
C GLU A 278 -16.17 2.03 -24.40
N GLU A 279 -16.75 0.84 -24.56
CA GLU A 279 -17.71 0.59 -25.63
C GLU A 279 -18.92 1.51 -25.46
N THR A 280 -19.20 2.33 -26.47
CA THR A 280 -20.39 3.15 -26.50
C THR A 280 -21.54 2.38 -27.16
N LEU A 281 -22.79 2.71 -26.80
CA LEU A 281 -23.97 2.09 -27.44
C LEU A 281 -24.01 2.30 -28.97
N GLU A 282 -23.24 3.26 -29.50
CA GLU A 282 -23.10 3.53 -30.93
C GLU A 282 -22.21 2.50 -31.65
N ASP A 283 -21.38 1.76 -30.91
CA ASP A 283 -20.51 0.71 -31.45
C ASP A 283 -21.29 -0.58 -31.76
N PHE A 284 -22.48 -0.74 -31.22
CA PHE A 284 -23.42 -1.81 -31.57
C PHE A 284 -24.23 -1.46 -32.81
N ASN A 285 -23.63 -1.60 -33.99
CA ASN A 285 -24.38 -1.60 -35.25
C ASN A 285 -25.17 -2.90 -35.35
N TRP A 286 -26.51 -2.80 -35.18
CA TRP A 286 -27.46 -3.88 -35.41
C TRP A 286 -27.71 -4.07 -36.88
#